data_9d9c26412b273344dfe2fda895245a70
#
_entry.id   9d9c26412b273344dfe2fda895245a70
#
_cell.length_a   1.000
_cell.length_b   1.000
_cell.length_c   1.000
_cell.angle_alpha   90.00
_cell.angle_beta   90.00
_cell.angle_gamma   90.00
#
_symmetry.space_group_name_H-M   'P 1'
#
loop_
_entity.id
_entity.type
_entity.pdbx_description
1 polymer ?
#
loop_
_entity_poly.entity_id
_entity_poly.type
_entity_poly.pdbx_seq_one_letter_code
_entity_poly.pdbx_strand_id
1 'polypeptide(L)'
;MAKKVVYNKANFLKIMKALTNQGYSGKSLLLALAQSANETSGFKDDKITSHNNPSGITFINNPTRQKNAIKGRKLPESPKYNYAKFNTLDDWAVDYNRIVGKSMKASTDSASYAKNLANQRYYEVSARYPNAIKDYTANLDFHLKNIQRIIIDNLNSFTPLKLPPNIQLIDKNLPILPSAKESNNTSLSPVLIVGLVIIAFIFSS
;
A
#
# COMPACT_ATOMS: atom_id res chain seq x y z
N MET A 1 0.09 22.59 13.94
CA MET A 1 0.47 22.41 12.52
C MET A 1 0.49 20.93 12.18
N ALA A 2 -0.23 20.50 11.15
CA ALA A 2 -0.22 19.09 10.73
C ALA A 2 1.17 18.73 10.16
N LYS A 3 1.77 17.66 10.67
CA LYS A 3 3.10 17.20 10.26
C LYS A 3 3.05 16.75 8.80
N LYS A 4 3.70 17.46 7.90
CA LYS A 4 3.77 17.10 6.48
C LYS A 4 4.66 15.87 6.32
N VAL A 5 4.08 14.71 6.00
CA VAL A 5 4.87 13.52 5.67
C VAL A 5 5.39 13.66 4.25
N VAL A 6 6.70 13.51 4.07
CA VAL A 6 7.35 13.46 2.76
C VAL A 6 7.53 11.99 2.38
N TYR A 7 7.04 11.58 1.23
CA TYR A 7 7.10 10.20 0.73
C TYR A 7 8.33 9.95 -0.14
N ASN A 8 8.95 8.78 0.04
CA ASN A 8 10.01 8.33 -0.87
C ASN A 8 9.37 7.65 -2.10
N LYS A 9 9.30 8.40 -3.21
CA LYS A 9 8.67 7.94 -4.46
C LYS A 9 9.33 6.69 -5.05
N ALA A 10 10.65 6.59 -4.99
CA ALA A 10 11.37 5.43 -5.54
C ALA A 10 11.01 4.14 -4.80
N ASN A 11 10.98 4.18 -3.46
CA ASN A 11 10.56 3.04 -2.64
C ASN A 11 9.08 2.74 -2.83
N PHE A 12 8.22 3.77 -2.92
CA PHE A 12 6.80 3.61 -3.23
C PHE A 12 6.58 2.78 -4.49
N LEU A 13 7.25 3.13 -5.60
CA LEU A 13 7.12 2.42 -6.88
C LEU A 13 7.59 0.96 -6.80
N LYS A 14 8.70 0.70 -6.12
CA LYS A 14 9.22 -0.67 -5.90
C LYS A 14 8.24 -1.53 -5.09
N ILE A 15 7.68 -0.98 -4.01
CA ILE A 15 6.71 -1.67 -3.15
C ILE A 15 5.40 -1.91 -3.91
N MET A 16 4.92 -0.91 -4.65
CA MET A 16 3.73 -1.03 -5.49
C MET A 16 3.89 -2.16 -6.50
N LYS A 17 5.04 -2.24 -7.20
CA LYS A 17 5.35 -3.32 -8.14
C LYS A 17 5.30 -4.69 -7.47
N ALA A 18 5.98 -4.86 -6.34
CA ALA A 18 6.01 -6.14 -5.61
C ALA A 18 4.60 -6.58 -5.15
N LEU A 19 3.79 -5.66 -4.64
CA LEU A 19 2.40 -5.95 -4.25
C LEU A 19 1.55 -6.35 -5.47
N THR A 20 1.71 -5.65 -6.58
CA THR A 20 1.00 -5.95 -7.83
C THR A 20 1.36 -7.33 -8.36
N ASN A 21 2.64 -7.72 -8.32
CA ASN A 21 3.10 -9.06 -8.69
C ASN A 21 2.46 -10.16 -7.82
N GLN A 22 2.02 -9.83 -6.60
CA GLN A 22 1.27 -10.72 -5.71
C GLN A 22 -0.26 -10.65 -5.90
N GLY A 23 -0.75 -9.96 -6.94
CA GLY A 23 -2.16 -9.86 -7.27
C GLY A 23 -2.94 -8.80 -6.50
N TYR A 24 -2.27 -7.90 -5.76
CA TYR A 24 -2.94 -6.76 -5.16
C TYR A 24 -3.35 -5.76 -6.25
N SER A 25 -4.61 -5.31 -6.21
CA SER A 25 -5.15 -4.34 -7.16
C SER A 25 -6.22 -3.46 -6.51
N GLY A 26 -6.57 -2.35 -7.14
CA GLY A 26 -7.63 -1.46 -6.67
C GLY A 26 -7.51 -1.11 -5.18
N LYS A 27 -8.58 -1.34 -4.42
CA LYS A 27 -8.65 -1.03 -2.99
C LYS A 27 -7.60 -1.80 -2.16
N SER A 28 -7.39 -3.08 -2.45
CA SER A 28 -6.43 -3.89 -1.69
C SER A 28 -5.01 -3.38 -1.84
N LEU A 29 -4.63 -2.93 -3.03
CA LEU A 29 -3.33 -2.32 -3.28
C LEU A 29 -3.19 -1.00 -2.52
N LEU A 30 -4.22 -0.16 -2.54
CA LEU A 30 -4.20 1.12 -1.81
C LEU A 30 -4.07 0.93 -0.30
N LEU A 31 -4.81 -0.01 0.28
CA LEU A 31 -4.72 -0.34 1.71
C LEU A 31 -3.34 -0.91 2.08
N ALA A 32 -2.78 -1.79 1.24
CA ALA A 32 -1.44 -2.35 1.45
C ALA A 32 -0.35 -1.28 1.38
N LEU A 33 -0.45 -0.35 0.43
CA LEU A 33 0.45 0.80 0.32
C LEU A 33 0.31 1.76 1.51
N ALA A 34 -0.93 2.03 1.95
CA ALA A 34 -1.16 2.88 3.12
C ALA A 34 -0.57 2.27 4.39
N GLN A 35 -0.74 0.97 4.60
CA GLN A 35 -0.11 0.26 5.70
C GLN A 35 1.41 0.32 5.62
N SER A 36 1.99 -0.01 4.47
CA SER A 36 3.45 0.07 4.29
C SER A 36 3.99 1.48 4.53
N ALA A 37 3.25 2.52 4.12
CA ALA A 37 3.61 3.91 4.38
C ALA A 37 3.53 4.26 5.88
N ASN A 38 2.51 3.76 6.58
CA ASN A 38 2.37 3.94 8.02
C ASN A 38 3.55 3.30 8.77
N GLU A 39 3.90 2.07 8.44
CA GLU A 39 4.98 1.30 9.09
C GLU A 39 6.39 1.85 8.79
N THR A 40 6.52 2.68 7.76
CA THR A 40 7.83 3.15 7.27
C THR A 40 7.92 4.68 7.13
N SER A 41 7.04 5.41 7.82
CA SER A 41 7.02 6.89 7.80
C SER A 41 7.05 7.48 6.38
N GLY A 42 6.19 6.97 5.50
CA GLY A 42 6.12 7.39 4.10
C GLY A 42 7.20 6.77 3.21
N PHE A 43 7.49 5.49 3.39
CA PHE A 43 8.48 4.73 2.62
C PHE A 43 9.94 5.17 2.80
N LYS A 44 10.27 5.80 3.93
CA LYS A 44 11.62 6.32 4.20
C LYS A 44 12.46 5.44 5.11
N ASP A 45 11.82 4.55 5.85
CA ASP A 45 12.51 3.69 6.80
C ASP A 45 13.57 2.81 6.10
N ASP A 46 14.71 2.67 6.72
CA ASP A 46 15.82 1.86 6.23
C ASP A 46 15.49 0.36 6.16
N LYS A 47 14.43 -0.11 6.85
CA LYS A 47 13.91 -1.47 6.70
C LYS A 47 13.57 -1.84 5.26
N ILE A 48 13.21 -0.85 4.43
CA ILE A 48 12.92 -1.07 3.01
C ILE A 48 14.19 -1.42 2.25
N THR A 49 15.27 -0.68 2.48
CA THR A 49 16.52 -0.84 1.71
C THR A 49 17.46 -1.89 2.30
N SER A 50 17.49 -2.02 3.63
CA SER A 50 18.39 -2.96 4.32
C SER A 50 17.81 -4.36 4.52
N HIS A 51 16.46 -4.47 4.58
CA HIS A 51 15.76 -5.71 4.90
C HIS A 51 14.72 -6.12 3.86
N ASN A 52 14.41 -5.31 2.85
CA ASN A 52 13.27 -5.49 1.95
C ASN A 52 11.97 -5.78 2.73
N ASN A 53 11.73 -5.05 3.85
CA ASN A 53 10.65 -5.33 4.80
C ASN A 53 9.81 -4.08 5.12
N PRO A 54 9.01 -3.58 4.17
CA PRO A 54 8.21 -2.35 4.33
C PRO A 54 7.16 -2.40 5.45
N SER A 55 6.80 -3.56 5.95
CA SER A 55 5.75 -3.71 6.98
C SER A 55 6.29 -4.18 8.34
N GLY A 56 7.62 -4.19 8.51
CA GLY A 56 8.22 -4.55 9.81
C GLY A 56 7.97 -5.99 10.25
N ILE A 57 7.79 -6.93 9.31
CA ILE A 57 7.52 -8.35 9.63
C ILE A 57 8.63 -8.93 10.51
N THR A 58 8.23 -9.60 11.57
CA THR A 58 9.15 -10.28 12.49
C THR A 58 9.62 -11.60 11.91
N PHE A 59 10.91 -11.93 12.12
CA PHE A 59 11.49 -13.21 11.73
C PHE A 59 11.02 -14.33 12.68
N ILE A 60 10.50 -15.43 12.12
CA ILE A 60 9.91 -16.54 12.90
C ILE A 60 10.74 -17.83 12.86
N ASN A 61 11.87 -17.86 12.16
CA ASN A 61 12.72 -19.04 11.98
C ASN A 61 11.95 -20.31 11.54
N ASN A 62 11.03 -20.15 10.62
CA ASN A 62 10.23 -21.24 10.06
C ASN A 62 10.17 -21.11 8.52
N PRO A 63 11.05 -21.81 7.78
CA PRO A 63 11.17 -21.66 6.34
C PRO A 63 9.93 -22.15 5.57
N THR A 64 9.11 -23.00 6.18
CA THR A 64 7.85 -23.43 5.57
C THR A 64 6.82 -22.29 5.57
N ARG A 65 6.82 -21.49 6.62
CA ARG A 65 5.88 -20.37 6.79
C ARG A 65 6.43 -19.04 6.27
N GLN A 66 7.75 -18.84 6.35
CA GLN A 66 8.42 -17.58 6.01
C GLN A 66 9.57 -17.88 5.04
N LYS A 67 9.20 -18.11 3.77
CA LYS A 67 10.17 -18.44 2.71
C LYS A 67 11.09 -17.26 2.40
N ASN A 68 12.34 -17.57 2.05
CA ASN A 68 13.34 -16.60 1.61
C ASN A 68 13.61 -15.46 2.62
N ALA A 69 13.30 -15.68 3.89
CA ALA A 69 13.61 -14.74 4.95
C ALA A 69 14.76 -15.24 5.81
N ILE A 70 15.65 -14.34 6.17
CA ILE A 70 16.70 -14.58 7.15
C ILE A 70 16.52 -13.64 8.34
N LYS A 71 17.22 -13.95 9.43
CA LYS A 71 17.22 -13.13 10.64
C LYS A 71 17.88 -11.78 10.36
N GLY A 72 17.12 -10.70 10.51
CA GLY A 72 17.59 -9.33 10.41
C GLY A 72 18.01 -8.73 11.76
N ARG A 73 18.03 -7.39 11.85
CA ARG A 73 18.35 -6.68 13.09
C ARG A 73 17.26 -6.88 14.15
N LYS A 74 17.62 -6.65 15.42
CA LYS A 74 16.67 -6.68 16.53
C LYS A 74 15.62 -5.58 16.40
N LEU A 75 14.40 -5.87 16.87
CA LEU A 75 13.36 -4.85 17.01
C LEU A 75 13.74 -3.92 18.18
N PRO A 76 13.73 -2.59 17.98
CA PRO A 76 14.05 -1.65 19.06
C PRO A 76 13.11 -1.78 20.26
N GLU A 77 11.81 -1.91 19.99
CA GLU A 77 10.74 -2.01 21.01
C GLU A 77 10.64 -3.39 21.67
N SER A 78 11.24 -4.42 21.08
CA SER A 78 11.19 -5.79 21.55
C SER A 78 12.49 -6.55 21.22
N PRO A 79 13.59 -6.33 21.96
CA PRO A 79 14.93 -6.84 21.62
C PRO A 79 15.07 -8.37 21.57
N LYS A 80 14.09 -9.12 22.09
CA LYS A 80 14.03 -10.59 21.98
C LYS A 80 13.65 -11.07 20.57
N TYR A 81 13.09 -10.19 19.74
CA TYR A 81 12.70 -10.50 18.37
C TYR A 81 13.59 -9.78 17.35
N ASN A 82 13.60 -10.29 16.13
CA ASN A 82 14.32 -9.70 15.02
C ASN A 82 13.33 -9.40 13.88
N TYR A 83 13.62 -8.37 13.10
CA TYR A 83 12.96 -8.20 11.81
C TYR A 83 13.33 -9.34 10.87
N ALA A 84 12.41 -9.76 10.03
CA ALA A 84 12.74 -10.57 8.87
C ALA A 84 13.50 -9.71 7.86
N LYS A 85 14.53 -10.28 7.25
CA LYS A 85 15.21 -9.71 6.09
C LYS A 85 14.93 -10.61 4.89
N PHE A 86 14.28 -10.07 3.89
CA PHE A 86 13.94 -10.78 2.65
C PHE A 86 15.01 -10.54 1.58
N ASN A 87 15.19 -11.50 0.67
CA ASN A 87 16.12 -11.33 -0.44
C ASN A 87 15.62 -10.25 -1.42
N THR A 88 14.30 -10.22 -1.66
CA THR A 88 13.65 -9.26 -2.54
C THR A 88 12.38 -8.69 -1.92
N LEU A 89 11.84 -7.60 -2.50
CA LEU A 89 10.52 -7.09 -2.12
C LEU A 89 9.39 -8.03 -2.56
N ASP A 90 9.59 -8.84 -3.60
CA ASP A 90 8.61 -9.86 -4.00
C ASP A 90 8.51 -10.98 -2.93
N ASP A 91 9.64 -11.43 -2.36
CA ASP A 91 9.64 -12.38 -1.23
C ASP A 91 8.91 -11.81 -0.02
N TRP A 92 9.14 -10.53 0.29
CA TRP A 92 8.38 -9.84 1.32
C TRP A 92 6.89 -9.81 1.00
N ALA A 93 6.50 -9.49 -0.23
CA ALA A 93 5.09 -9.38 -0.60
C ALA A 93 4.35 -10.72 -0.49
N VAL A 94 5.02 -11.85 -0.76
CA VAL A 94 4.48 -13.19 -0.51
C VAL A 94 4.19 -13.40 0.97
N ASP A 95 5.15 -13.11 1.86
CA ASP A 95 4.97 -13.27 3.30
C ASP A 95 3.97 -12.27 3.88
N TYR A 96 3.98 -11.03 3.38
CA TYR A 96 3.00 -10.02 3.70
C TYR A 96 1.57 -10.50 3.38
N ASN A 97 1.35 -11.05 2.18
CA ASN A 97 0.05 -11.60 1.80
C ASN A 97 -0.38 -12.78 2.69
N ARG A 98 0.55 -13.62 3.11
CA ARG A 98 0.28 -14.71 4.09
C ARG A 98 -0.24 -14.15 5.42
N ILE A 99 0.32 -13.03 5.88
CA ILE A 99 -0.03 -12.42 7.17
C ILE A 99 -1.34 -11.64 7.06
N VAL A 100 -1.46 -10.73 6.09
CA VAL A 100 -2.58 -9.77 6.03
C VAL A 100 -3.62 -10.07 4.97
N GLY A 101 -3.34 -10.98 4.04
CA GLY A 101 -4.19 -11.20 2.85
C GLY A 101 -5.63 -11.57 3.18
N LYS A 102 -5.86 -12.35 4.24
CA LYS A 102 -7.21 -12.69 4.70
C LYS A 102 -7.97 -11.45 5.21
N SER A 103 -7.32 -10.64 6.06
CA SER A 103 -7.90 -9.38 6.55
C SER A 103 -8.15 -8.40 5.42
N MET A 104 -7.19 -8.31 4.47
CA MET A 104 -7.31 -7.43 3.32
C MET A 104 -8.52 -7.78 2.45
N LYS A 105 -8.70 -9.07 2.11
CA LYS A 105 -9.83 -9.54 1.31
C LYS A 105 -11.19 -9.35 2.00
N ALA A 106 -11.22 -9.44 3.32
CA ALA A 106 -12.43 -9.27 4.12
C ALA A 106 -12.78 -7.79 4.40
N SER A 107 -11.96 -6.84 3.93
CA SER A 107 -12.12 -5.43 4.29
C SER A 107 -12.72 -4.61 3.15
N THR A 108 -13.66 -3.74 3.49
CA THR A 108 -14.33 -2.81 2.57
C THR A 108 -13.73 -1.41 2.59
N ASP A 109 -13.03 -1.05 3.67
CA ASP A 109 -12.44 0.26 3.92
C ASP A 109 -11.30 0.17 4.96
N SER A 110 -10.69 1.30 5.30
CA SER A 110 -9.63 1.39 6.30
C SER A 110 -10.07 0.98 7.70
N ALA A 111 -11.30 1.30 8.09
CA ALA A 111 -11.82 0.97 9.42
C ALA A 111 -12.02 -0.54 9.59
N SER A 112 -12.67 -1.19 8.61
CA SER A 112 -12.82 -2.65 8.60
C SER A 112 -11.46 -3.35 8.51
N TYR A 113 -10.51 -2.80 7.74
CA TYR A 113 -9.16 -3.35 7.65
C TYR A 113 -8.41 -3.24 8.98
N ALA A 114 -8.42 -2.08 9.62
CA ALA A 114 -7.81 -1.88 10.93
C ALA A 114 -8.40 -2.85 11.97
N LYS A 115 -9.73 -3.00 12.02
CA LYS A 115 -10.42 -3.94 12.90
C LYS A 115 -10.01 -5.40 12.62
N ASN A 116 -9.94 -5.81 11.35
CA ASN A 116 -9.56 -7.16 10.97
C ASN A 116 -8.09 -7.46 11.33
N LEU A 117 -7.19 -6.50 11.18
CA LEU A 117 -5.80 -6.62 11.62
C LEU A 117 -5.69 -6.74 13.14
N ALA A 118 -6.46 -5.95 13.90
CA ALA A 118 -6.52 -6.05 15.36
C ALA A 118 -6.99 -7.44 15.81
N ASN A 119 -8.05 -7.97 15.19
CA ASN A 119 -8.56 -9.32 15.45
C ASN A 119 -7.51 -10.42 15.17
N GLN A 120 -6.61 -10.20 14.23
CA GLN A 120 -5.47 -11.08 13.94
C GLN A 120 -4.26 -10.83 14.84
N ARG A 121 -4.37 -9.90 15.78
CA ARG A 121 -3.27 -9.49 16.67
C ARG A 121 -2.05 -8.96 15.89
N TYR A 122 -2.28 -8.29 14.77
CA TYR A 122 -1.23 -7.65 13.99
C TYR A 122 -0.59 -6.50 14.78
N TYR A 123 -1.38 -5.79 15.56
CA TYR A 123 -0.94 -4.78 16.51
C TYR A 123 -1.69 -4.93 17.85
N GLU A 124 -1.16 -4.33 18.91
CA GLU A 124 -1.72 -4.46 20.26
C GLU A 124 -2.99 -3.61 20.40
N VAL A 125 -4.05 -4.27 20.88
CA VAL A 125 -5.27 -3.62 21.37
C VAL A 125 -5.47 -4.06 22.80
N SER A 126 -5.31 -3.15 23.74
CA SER A 126 -5.38 -3.44 25.17
C SER A 126 -5.93 -2.24 25.95
N ALA A 127 -6.15 -2.42 27.24
CA ALA A 127 -6.54 -1.30 28.13
C ALA A 127 -5.49 -0.17 28.14
N ARG A 128 -4.22 -0.49 27.83
CA ARG A 128 -3.13 0.50 27.66
C ARG A 128 -3.30 1.33 26.39
N TYR A 129 -3.93 0.76 25.34
CA TYR A 129 -4.14 1.42 24.05
C TYR A 129 -5.60 1.34 23.62
N PRO A 130 -6.53 2.02 24.36
CA PRO A 130 -7.98 1.88 24.15
C PRO A 130 -8.44 2.41 22.78
N ASN A 131 -7.69 3.32 22.18
CA ASN A 131 -7.99 3.91 20.87
C ASN A 131 -7.21 3.30 19.72
N ALA A 132 -6.48 2.18 19.92
CA ALA A 132 -5.57 1.62 18.91
C ALA A 132 -6.21 1.44 17.53
N ILE A 133 -7.43 0.90 17.46
CA ILE A 133 -8.13 0.71 16.17
C ILE A 133 -8.46 2.06 15.52
N LYS A 134 -8.97 3.02 16.31
CA LYS A 134 -9.31 4.36 15.81
C LYS A 134 -8.07 5.09 15.28
N ASP A 135 -6.98 5.04 16.03
CA ASP A 135 -5.74 5.72 15.67
C ASP A 135 -5.10 5.06 14.44
N TYR A 136 -5.12 3.74 14.37
CA TYR A 136 -4.63 3.00 13.20
C TYR A 136 -5.45 3.31 11.95
N THR A 137 -6.80 3.37 12.08
CA THR A 137 -7.71 3.78 11.00
C THR A 137 -7.38 5.18 10.51
N ALA A 138 -7.23 6.15 11.42
CA ALA A 138 -6.91 7.53 11.06
C ALA A 138 -5.56 7.64 10.33
N ASN A 139 -4.56 6.86 10.74
CA ASN A 139 -3.28 6.78 10.07
C ASN A 139 -3.39 6.19 8.65
N LEU A 140 -4.18 5.11 8.50
CA LEU A 140 -4.44 4.52 7.17
C LEU A 140 -5.12 5.53 6.25
N ASP A 141 -6.16 6.22 6.71
CA ASP A 141 -6.89 7.24 5.94
C ASP A 141 -5.98 8.39 5.51
N PHE A 142 -5.13 8.85 6.44
CA PHE A 142 -4.14 9.87 6.14
C PHE A 142 -3.19 9.41 5.01
N HIS A 143 -2.66 8.20 5.09
CA HIS A 143 -1.77 7.66 4.06
C HIS A 143 -2.49 7.37 2.75
N LEU A 144 -3.71 6.84 2.77
CA LEU A 144 -4.54 6.62 1.58
C LEU A 144 -4.72 7.91 0.78
N LYS A 145 -5.14 8.99 1.43
CA LYS A 145 -5.33 10.30 0.81
C LYS A 145 -4.06 10.82 0.14
N ASN A 146 -2.91 10.67 0.80
CA ASN A 146 -1.64 11.13 0.26
C ASN A 146 -1.14 10.23 -0.89
N ILE A 147 -1.31 8.91 -0.80
CA ILE A 147 -0.95 7.96 -1.86
C ILE A 147 -1.77 8.21 -3.12
N GLN A 148 -3.08 8.41 -2.99
CA GLN A 148 -3.93 8.77 -4.12
C GLN A 148 -3.42 10.04 -4.82
N ARG A 149 -3.01 11.07 -4.06
CA ARG A 149 -2.41 12.28 -4.64
C ARG A 149 -1.10 11.98 -5.36
N ILE A 150 -0.21 11.18 -4.77
CA ILE A 150 1.06 10.79 -5.42
C ILE A 150 0.79 10.08 -6.75
N ILE A 151 -0.19 9.18 -6.80
CA ILE A 151 -0.57 8.47 -8.02
C ILE A 151 -1.06 9.46 -9.07
N ILE A 152 -1.98 10.36 -8.71
CA ILE A 152 -2.54 11.37 -9.62
C ILE A 152 -1.43 12.31 -10.14
N ASP A 153 -0.57 12.82 -9.26
CA ASP A 153 0.52 13.71 -9.62
C ASP A 153 1.52 13.04 -10.58
N ASN A 154 1.80 11.74 -10.37
CA ASN A 154 2.67 11.00 -11.27
C ASN A 154 2.02 10.72 -12.63
N LEU A 155 0.71 10.45 -12.67
CA LEU A 155 -0.02 10.31 -13.92
C LEU A 155 -0.02 11.59 -14.76
N ASN A 156 -0.19 12.73 -14.12
CA ASN A 156 -0.17 14.03 -14.80
C ASN A 156 1.25 14.42 -15.27
N SER A 157 2.28 13.84 -14.69
CA SER A 157 3.69 14.08 -15.07
C SER A 157 4.22 13.09 -16.11
N PHE A 158 3.52 12.00 -16.39
CA PHE A 158 3.84 11.14 -17.52
C PHE A 158 3.37 11.86 -18.80
N THR A 159 4.32 12.39 -19.57
CA THR A 159 4.12 12.67 -21.00
C THR A 159 3.40 11.48 -21.60
N PRO A 160 2.43 11.68 -22.50
CA PRO A 160 1.64 10.56 -23.02
C PRO A 160 2.60 9.49 -23.54
N LEU A 161 2.61 8.34 -22.85
CA LEU A 161 3.23 7.14 -23.37
C LEU A 161 2.69 6.98 -24.78
N LYS A 162 3.59 6.96 -25.79
CA LYS A 162 3.23 6.56 -27.14
C LYS A 162 2.67 5.15 -27.00
N LEU A 163 1.35 5.05 -26.90
CA LEU A 163 0.67 3.76 -26.93
C LEU A 163 1.11 3.04 -28.20
N PRO A 164 1.45 1.75 -28.12
CA PRO A 164 1.74 0.99 -29.31
C PRO A 164 0.59 1.14 -30.31
N PRO A 165 0.86 1.20 -31.61
CA PRO A 165 -0.13 1.57 -32.65
C PRO A 165 -1.36 0.64 -32.73
N ASN A 166 -1.38 -0.47 -32.00
CA ASN A 166 -2.41 -1.50 -32.04
C ASN A 166 -3.48 -1.36 -30.93
N ILE A 167 -3.36 -0.40 -30.02
CA ILE A 167 -4.42 -0.13 -29.06
C ILE A 167 -5.35 0.91 -29.66
N GLN A 168 -6.36 0.42 -30.39
CA GLN A 168 -7.52 1.25 -30.71
C GLN A 168 -8.29 1.49 -29.42
N LEU A 169 -8.31 2.73 -28.97
CA LEU A 169 -9.24 3.19 -27.91
C LEU A 169 -10.67 2.92 -28.40
N ILE A 170 -11.35 1.94 -27.82
CA ILE A 170 -12.69 1.51 -28.18
C ILE A 170 -13.74 2.51 -27.67
N ASP A 171 -13.44 3.74 -27.46
CA ASP A 171 -14.51 4.73 -27.35
C ASP A 171 -14.03 6.16 -27.60
N LYS A 172 -14.37 6.68 -28.77
CA LYS A 172 -14.21 8.09 -29.11
C LYS A 172 -15.23 9.00 -28.41
N ASN A 173 -16.11 8.45 -27.57
CA ASN A 173 -17.24 9.13 -26.94
C ASN A 173 -17.15 9.26 -25.43
N LEU A 174 -15.98 9.04 -24.81
CA LEU A 174 -15.81 9.44 -23.43
C LEU A 174 -15.87 10.96 -23.35
N PRO A 175 -16.80 11.54 -22.57
CA PRO A 175 -16.91 12.98 -22.42
C PRO A 175 -15.59 13.52 -21.86
N ILE A 176 -15.03 14.52 -22.54
CA ILE A 176 -13.91 15.33 -22.07
C ILE A 176 -14.34 15.90 -20.72
N LEU A 177 -13.67 15.49 -19.66
CA LEU A 177 -13.89 16.03 -18.32
C LEU A 177 -13.72 17.55 -18.38
N PRO A 178 -14.74 18.34 -18.04
CA PRO A 178 -14.62 19.79 -17.98
C PRO A 178 -13.61 20.14 -16.88
N SER A 179 -12.71 21.06 -17.23
CA SER A 179 -11.83 21.76 -16.30
C SER A 179 -12.62 22.18 -15.06
N ALA A 180 -12.08 21.89 -13.88
CA ALA A 180 -12.71 22.06 -12.58
C ALA A 180 -13.36 23.44 -12.42
N LYS A 181 -14.65 23.52 -12.66
CA LYS A 181 -15.57 24.49 -12.06
C LYS A 181 -16.66 23.67 -11.39
N GLU A 182 -16.90 24.00 -10.14
CA GLU A 182 -17.88 23.39 -9.25
C GLU A 182 -19.22 23.11 -9.94
N SER A 183 -19.67 21.89 -9.93
CA SER A 183 -21.09 21.57 -10.02
C SER A 183 -21.41 20.34 -9.19
N ASN A 184 -22.38 20.53 -8.32
CA ASN A 184 -22.96 19.54 -7.42
C ASN A 184 -23.56 18.36 -8.20
N ASN A 185 -23.40 17.17 -7.57
CA ASN A 185 -24.15 15.94 -7.80
C ASN A 185 -23.75 15.04 -8.97
N THR A 186 -23.24 13.95 -8.55
CA THR A 186 -22.94 12.58 -9.02
C THR A 186 -21.45 12.32 -9.08
N SER A 187 -20.87 12.05 -7.91
CA SER A 187 -19.48 11.64 -7.78
C SER A 187 -19.35 10.15 -8.11
N LEU A 188 -18.79 9.82 -9.25
CA LEU A 188 -18.09 8.53 -9.40
C LEU A 188 -17.01 8.49 -8.32
N SER A 189 -17.06 7.46 -7.50
CA SER A 189 -16.14 7.31 -6.38
C SER A 189 -14.69 7.42 -6.88
N PRO A 190 -13.81 8.23 -6.24
CA PRO A 190 -12.40 8.35 -6.59
C PRO A 190 -11.67 7.00 -6.65
N VAL A 191 -12.20 6.00 -5.96
CA VAL A 191 -11.71 4.62 -5.95
C VAL A 191 -11.82 3.94 -7.33
N LEU A 192 -12.84 4.28 -8.13
CA LEU A 192 -13.02 3.69 -9.47
C LEU A 192 -11.97 4.23 -10.45
N ILE A 193 -11.65 5.51 -10.37
CA ILE A 193 -10.65 6.16 -11.23
C ILE A 193 -9.25 5.62 -10.93
N VAL A 194 -8.90 5.44 -9.65
CA VAL A 194 -7.60 4.89 -9.25
C VAL A 194 -7.45 3.42 -9.65
N GLY A 195 -8.54 2.64 -9.58
CA GLY A 195 -8.54 1.24 -10.04
C GLY A 195 -8.25 1.12 -11.54
N LEU A 196 -8.87 1.97 -12.35
CA LEU A 196 -8.70 1.97 -13.82
C LEU A 196 -7.28 2.37 -14.24
N VAL A 197 -6.68 3.30 -13.53
CA VAL A 197 -5.33 3.78 -13.79
C VAL A 197 -4.26 2.76 -13.40
N ILE A 198 -4.45 2.05 -12.29
CA ILE A 198 -3.53 0.99 -11.86
C ILE A 198 -3.55 -0.17 -12.87
N ILE A 199 -4.71 -0.50 -13.44
CA ILE A 199 -4.84 -1.53 -14.49
C ILE A 199 -4.06 -1.13 -15.74
N ALA A 200 -4.11 0.13 -16.17
CA ALA A 200 -3.34 0.61 -17.32
C ALA A 200 -1.82 0.50 -17.11
N PHE A 201 -1.34 0.65 -15.87
CA PHE A 201 0.09 0.53 -15.54
C PHE A 201 0.60 -0.92 -15.54
N ILE A 202 -0.27 -1.90 -15.26
CA ILE A 202 0.10 -3.32 -15.17
C ILE A 202 0.23 -3.97 -16.55
N PHE A 203 -0.53 -3.49 -17.54
CA PHE A 203 -0.53 -4.06 -18.89
C PHE A 203 0.42 -3.38 -19.87
N SER A 204 1.18 -2.35 -19.45
CA SER A 204 2.13 -1.62 -20.30
C SER A 204 3.61 -1.86 -19.97
N SER A 205 3.92 -2.87 -19.17
CA SER A 205 5.30 -3.28 -18.84
C SER A 205 5.64 -4.68 -19.36
#